data_6a44413a19c410c0cf3a12ca4be9037b
#
_entry.id   6a44413a19c410c0cf3a12ca4be9037b
#
_cell.length_a   1.000
_cell.length_b   1.000
_cell.length_c   1.000
_cell.angle_alpha   90.00
_cell.angle_beta   90.00
_cell.angle_gamma   90.00
#
_symmetry.space_group_name_H-M   'P 1'
#
loop_
_entity.id
_entity.type
_entity.pdbx_description
1 polymer ?
#
loop_
_entity_poly.entity_id
_entity_poly.type
_entity_poly.pdbx_seq_one_letter_code
_entity_poly.pdbx_strand_id
1 'polypeptide(L)'
;MFARVTHYKMKPGSKDATTAIMNSLKSEIMGMPGIHNFINVANDDGSGYVISVVESEATSNANAVKVAELWGAFSDHMEAAPTAVGYDVVANWKN
;
A
#
# COMPACT_ATOMS: atom_id res chain seq x y z
N MET A 1 15.05 -4.54 -7.68
CA MET A 1 13.66 -4.25 -7.26
C MET A 1 13.64 -3.16 -6.21
N PHE A 2 12.54 -2.46 -6.12
CA PHE A 2 12.35 -1.33 -5.23
C PHE A 2 11.09 -1.54 -4.40
N ALA A 3 11.15 -1.24 -3.11
CA ALA A 3 10.00 -1.34 -2.21
C ALA A 3 9.59 0.05 -1.72
N ARG A 4 8.28 0.30 -1.74
CA ARG A 4 7.69 1.46 -1.08
C ARG A 4 6.98 0.99 0.17
N VAL A 5 7.45 1.47 1.31
CA VAL A 5 6.89 1.16 2.63
C VAL A 5 6.06 2.36 3.08
N THR A 6 4.76 2.19 3.14
CA THR A 6 3.83 3.28 3.47
C THR A 6 3.22 3.02 4.84
N HIS A 7 3.51 3.92 5.77
CA HIS A 7 2.85 3.92 7.09
C HIS A 7 1.51 4.64 6.97
N TYR A 8 0.47 4.05 7.57
CA TYR A 8 -0.86 4.67 7.62
C TYR A 8 -1.46 4.53 8.99
N LYS A 9 -2.44 5.39 9.28
CA LYS A 9 -3.25 5.34 10.50
C LYS A 9 -4.71 5.52 10.12
N MET A 10 -5.47 4.45 10.27
CA MET A 10 -6.92 4.47 10.11
C MET A 10 -7.59 4.73 11.46
N LYS A 11 -8.85 5.12 11.43
CA LYS A 11 -9.66 5.27 12.64
C LYS A 11 -9.76 3.92 13.35
N PRO A 12 -9.67 3.87 14.69
CA PRO A 12 -9.88 2.62 15.43
C PRO A 12 -11.22 1.98 15.06
N GLY A 13 -11.23 0.64 14.93
CA GLY A 13 -12.43 -0.10 14.58
C GLY A 13 -12.77 -0.14 13.09
N SER A 14 -11.94 0.44 12.23
CA SER A 14 -12.19 0.49 10.78
C SER A 14 -11.52 -0.64 9.99
N LYS A 15 -10.81 -1.58 10.64
CA LYS A 15 -10.02 -2.60 9.95
C LYS A 15 -10.86 -3.46 9.01
N ASP A 16 -12.06 -3.89 9.41
CA ASP A 16 -12.92 -4.70 8.56
C ASP A 16 -13.43 -3.91 7.35
N ALA A 17 -13.86 -2.67 7.57
CA ALA A 17 -14.32 -1.81 6.48
C ALA A 17 -13.20 -1.49 5.48
N THR A 18 -12.01 -1.16 5.96
CA THR A 18 -10.87 -0.85 5.10
C THR A 18 -10.34 -2.10 4.38
N THR A 19 -10.40 -3.26 5.01
CA THR A 19 -10.05 -4.54 4.37
C THR A 19 -11.01 -4.84 3.20
N ALA A 20 -12.30 -4.60 3.38
CA ALA A 20 -13.28 -4.77 2.31
C ALA A 20 -13.01 -3.84 1.13
N ILE A 21 -12.67 -2.57 1.41
CA ILE A 21 -12.29 -1.61 0.36
C ILE A 21 -11.04 -2.10 -0.38
N MET A 22 -10.00 -2.51 0.36
CA MET A 22 -8.77 -3.03 -0.24
C MET A 22 -9.04 -4.22 -1.15
N ASN A 23 -9.84 -5.18 -0.69
CA ASN A 23 -10.19 -6.36 -1.49
C ASN A 23 -10.93 -5.98 -2.78
N SER A 24 -11.78 -4.95 -2.74
CA SER A 24 -12.46 -4.45 -3.94
C SER A 24 -11.51 -3.80 -4.94
N LEU A 25 -10.35 -3.36 -4.50
CA LEU A 25 -9.32 -2.70 -5.33
C LEU A 25 -8.20 -3.66 -5.77
N LYS A 26 -8.28 -4.94 -5.41
CA LYS A 26 -7.19 -5.89 -5.64
C LYS A 26 -6.75 -5.93 -7.11
N SER A 27 -7.67 -5.99 -8.05
CA SER A 27 -7.32 -6.05 -9.47
C SER A 27 -6.65 -4.78 -9.96
N GLU A 28 -7.04 -3.61 -9.43
CA GLU A 28 -6.39 -2.34 -9.76
C GLU A 28 -4.98 -2.27 -9.16
N ILE A 29 -4.83 -2.70 -7.90
CA ILE A 29 -3.54 -2.72 -7.21
C ILE A 29 -2.57 -3.66 -7.94
N MET A 30 -2.98 -4.89 -8.17
CA MET A 30 -2.12 -5.89 -8.80
C MET A 30 -1.98 -5.72 -10.30
N GLY A 31 -2.79 -4.86 -10.91
CA GLY A 31 -2.67 -4.49 -12.31
C GLY A 31 -1.73 -3.33 -12.58
N MET A 32 -1.16 -2.69 -11.56
CA MET A 32 -0.20 -1.61 -11.78
C MET A 32 1.06 -2.12 -12.47
N PRO A 33 1.61 -1.36 -13.45
CA PRO A 33 2.82 -1.78 -14.16
C PRO A 33 3.98 -2.09 -13.20
N GLY A 34 4.63 -3.22 -13.42
CA GLY A 34 5.84 -3.61 -12.71
C GLY A 34 5.66 -4.04 -11.26
N ILE A 35 4.43 -4.22 -10.78
CA ILE A 35 4.20 -4.68 -9.41
C ILE A 35 4.48 -6.17 -9.27
N HIS A 36 5.22 -6.55 -8.22
CA HIS A 36 5.56 -7.93 -7.90
C HIS A 36 4.85 -8.44 -6.66
N ASN A 37 4.82 -7.63 -5.60
CA ASN A 37 4.23 -8.01 -4.31
C ASN A 37 3.47 -6.85 -3.71
N PHE A 38 2.42 -7.18 -2.98
CA PHE A 38 1.67 -6.24 -2.17
C PHE A 38 1.36 -6.92 -0.83
N ILE A 39 1.83 -6.32 0.26
CA ILE A 39 1.60 -6.82 1.62
C ILE A 39 1.02 -5.67 2.44
N ASN A 40 -0.09 -5.93 3.10
CA ASN A 40 -0.69 -4.99 4.03
C ASN A 40 -0.75 -5.62 5.41
N VAL A 41 -0.17 -4.95 6.39
CA VAL A 41 -0.19 -5.38 7.80
C VAL A 41 -0.85 -4.31 8.64
N ALA A 42 -1.73 -4.70 9.54
CA ALA A 42 -2.51 -3.76 10.33
C ALA A 42 -2.76 -4.27 11.75
N ASN A 43 -2.84 -3.32 12.68
CA ASN A 43 -3.26 -3.55 14.06
C ASN A 43 -4.70 -3.09 14.27
N ASP A 44 -5.32 -3.52 15.38
CA ASP A 44 -6.71 -3.18 15.70
C ASP A 44 -6.89 -1.69 16.00
N ASP A 45 -5.81 -0.99 16.38
CA ASP A 45 -5.84 0.45 16.62
C ASP A 45 -5.90 1.29 15.33
N GLY A 46 -5.85 0.65 14.17
CA GLY A 46 -5.89 1.30 12.86
C GLY A 46 -4.54 1.62 12.26
N SER A 47 -3.44 1.41 13.00
CA SER A 47 -2.10 1.60 12.45
C SER A 47 -1.67 0.43 11.58
N GLY A 48 -0.87 0.71 10.57
CA GLY A 48 -0.37 -0.35 9.70
C GLY A 48 0.65 0.13 8.68
N TYR A 49 1.09 -0.82 7.87
CA TYR A 49 2.03 -0.59 6.78
C TYR A 49 1.56 -1.31 5.52
N VAL A 50 1.74 -0.65 4.38
CA VAL A 50 1.68 -1.30 3.08
C VAL A 50 3.10 -1.38 2.54
N ILE A 51 3.50 -2.57 2.10
CA ILE A 51 4.78 -2.80 1.45
C ILE A 51 4.46 -3.24 0.03
N SER A 52 4.77 -2.39 -0.94
CA SER A 52 4.65 -2.73 -2.36
C SER A 52 6.03 -2.90 -2.96
N VAL A 53 6.26 -4.00 -3.64
CA VAL A 53 7.51 -4.29 -4.35
C VAL A 53 7.27 -4.16 -5.83
N VAL A 54 8.07 -3.32 -6.48
CA VAL A 54 8.00 -3.03 -7.91
C VAL A 54 9.39 -3.23 -8.55
N GLU A 55 9.44 -3.22 -9.87
CA GLU A 55 10.68 -3.47 -10.64
C GLU A 55 11.79 -2.49 -10.32
N SER A 56 11.47 -1.19 -10.15
CA SER A 56 12.46 -0.14 -9.97
C SER A 56 11.84 1.09 -9.31
N GLU A 57 12.69 1.99 -8.83
CA GLU A 57 12.26 3.29 -8.32
C GLU A 57 11.53 4.09 -9.40
N ALA A 58 12.00 4.04 -10.64
CA ALA A 58 11.34 4.71 -11.76
C ALA A 58 9.92 4.20 -11.96
N THR A 59 9.70 2.89 -11.84
CA THR A 59 8.37 2.28 -11.91
C THR A 59 7.48 2.76 -10.77
N SER A 60 8.01 2.82 -9.54
CA SER A 60 7.30 3.35 -8.39
C SER A 60 6.86 4.79 -8.62
N ASN A 61 7.74 5.63 -9.13
CA ASN A 61 7.45 7.04 -9.42
C ASN A 61 6.39 7.18 -10.52
N ALA A 62 6.46 6.33 -11.54
CA ALA A 62 5.47 6.33 -12.63
C ALA A 62 4.08 5.94 -12.15
N ASN A 63 3.97 5.13 -11.09
CA ASN A 63 2.70 4.69 -10.51
C ASN A 63 2.15 5.67 -9.47
N ALA A 64 2.84 6.77 -9.16
CA ALA A 64 2.50 7.66 -8.03
C ALA A 64 1.08 8.23 -8.10
N VAL A 65 0.62 8.63 -9.29
CA VAL A 65 -0.74 9.18 -9.47
C VAL A 65 -1.79 8.12 -9.17
N LYS A 66 -1.61 6.91 -9.70
CA LYS A 66 -2.54 5.80 -9.45
C LYS A 66 -2.55 5.40 -7.97
N VAL A 67 -1.39 5.37 -7.33
CA VAL A 67 -1.28 5.09 -5.89
C VAL A 67 -2.04 6.12 -5.07
N ALA A 68 -1.93 7.40 -5.40
CA ALA A 68 -2.66 8.47 -4.71
C ALA A 68 -4.17 8.29 -4.87
N GLU A 69 -4.65 7.93 -6.06
CA GLU A 69 -6.06 7.64 -6.31
C GLU A 69 -6.56 6.47 -5.46
N LEU A 70 -5.77 5.41 -5.36
CA LEU A 70 -6.12 4.23 -4.56
C LEU A 70 -6.23 4.57 -3.07
N TRP A 71 -5.30 5.38 -2.54
CA TRP A 71 -5.39 5.85 -1.15
C TRP A 71 -6.62 6.71 -0.93
N GLY A 72 -7.04 7.49 -1.93
CA GLY A 72 -8.25 8.31 -1.85
C GLY A 72 -9.51 7.52 -1.52
N ALA A 73 -9.59 6.25 -1.90
CA ALA A 73 -10.73 5.38 -1.57
C ALA A 73 -10.88 5.12 -0.06
N PHE A 74 -9.82 5.35 0.73
CA PHE A 74 -9.82 5.14 2.18
C PHE A 74 -9.98 6.42 2.97
N SER A 75 -10.17 7.57 2.32
CA SER A 75 -10.11 8.89 2.96
C SER A 75 -11.07 9.05 4.14
N ASP A 76 -12.26 8.44 4.08
CA ASP A 76 -13.25 8.52 5.16
C ASP A 76 -12.82 7.79 6.43
N HIS A 77 -11.87 6.88 6.32
CA HIS A 77 -11.38 6.05 7.42
C HIS A 77 -10.00 6.47 7.92
N MET A 78 -9.32 7.41 7.25
CA MET A 78 -7.96 7.80 7.61
C MET A 78 -7.94 8.93 8.62
N GLU A 79 -7.05 8.81 9.63
CA GLU A 79 -6.81 9.89 10.60
C GLU A 79 -5.79 10.91 10.09
N ALA A 80 -4.88 10.48 9.20
CA ALA A 80 -3.83 11.32 8.64
C ALA A 80 -3.44 10.81 7.26
N ALA A 81 -2.77 11.65 6.47
CA ALA A 81 -2.24 11.25 5.19
C ALA A 81 -1.18 10.15 5.36
N PRO A 82 -1.13 9.13 4.48
CA PRO A 82 -0.10 8.10 4.54
C PRO A 82 1.27 8.66 4.25
N THR A 83 2.29 8.09 4.88
CA THR A 83 3.69 8.50 4.72
C THR A 83 4.49 7.36 4.11
N ALA A 84 5.05 7.57 2.93
CA ALA A 84 5.78 6.55 2.19
C ALA A 84 7.27 6.81 2.19
N VAL A 85 8.05 5.74 2.36
CA VAL A 85 9.52 5.76 2.24
C VAL A 85 9.93 4.66 1.27
N GLY A 86 10.85 4.99 0.36
CA GLY A 86 11.37 4.05 -0.62
C GLY A 86 12.65 3.37 -0.16
N TYR A 87 12.81 2.10 -0.54
CA TYR A 87 13.97 1.28 -0.21
C TYR A 87 14.34 0.37 -1.37
N ASP A 88 15.62 0.09 -1.52
CA ASP A 88 16.06 -1.00 -2.38
C ASP A 88 15.74 -2.35 -1.72
N VAL A 89 15.23 -3.29 -2.50
CA VAL A 89 14.98 -4.64 -1.99
C VAL A 89 16.30 -5.41 -1.98
N VAL A 90 16.74 -5.82 -0.81
CA VAL A 90 18.00 -6.58 -0.66
C VAL A 90 17.77 -8.09 -0.56
N ALA A 91 16.55 -8.53 -0.25
CA ALA A 91 16.14 -9.93 -0.27
C ALA A 91 14.62 -10.03 -0.37
N ASN A 92 14.13 -10.95 -1.19
CA ASN A 92 12.70 -11.24 -1.33
C ASN A 92 12.55 -12.74 -1.53
N TRP A 93 12.69 -13.48 -0.44
CA TRP A 93 12.68 -14.94 -0.45
C TRP A 93 11.26 -15.46 -0.25
N LYS A 94 10.97 -16.56 -0.93
CA LYS A 94 9.68 -17.25 -0.83
C LYS A 94 9.91 -18.71 -0.53
N ASN A 95 8.97 -19.32 0.15
CA ASN A 95 8.96 -20.77 0.36
C ASN A 95 8.49 -21.50 -0.91
#